data_99efdeb3bc3fb2d5d543f55a3dd1a306
#
_entry.id   99efdeb3bc3fb2d5d543f55a3dd1a306
#
_cell.length_a   1.000
_cell.length_b   1.000
_cell.length_c   1.000
_cell.angle_alpha   90.00
_cell.angle_beta   90.00
_cell.angle_gamma   90.00
#
_symmetry.space_group_name_H-M   'P 1'
#
loop_
_entity.id
_entity.type
_entity.pdbx_description
1 polymer ?
#
loop_
_entity_poly.entity_id
_entity_poly.type
_entity_poly.pdbx_seq_one_letter_code
_entity_poly.pdbx_strand_id
1 'polypeptide(L)'
;MYCGAEWTMSLLRCQAEWEELDKEFKQLQETHKVYRQKLDELSSLQIICSNSISKQKRRIKDLACNLRRYKHSANVEEAEVIQKFNNDIKERRNVFFEMEAFLPKKNGLYLNLVLGNVNVTLLSKQAKFAYKDEYEKFKLYLTIILLLGAISCMFLLNRVIDEIFNFLLVWYYCTLTIRESVLISNGSRIKGWWVSHHYVSTFLSGVMLTWPNGLMYQMFRSQFIAFSIYQSCVQFLQYYYQSGCLYRLRALGERDHMDLTVEGFQSWMWRGLTFLLPFLFFGHFWQLYNSVTLFGLAQHERCKEWQGRKQPIIWLKEPGSVVGGQIFISTHPYEQRILALTDTSSMSKWSKVQPHK
;
A
#
# COMPACT_ATOMS: atom_id res chain seq x y z
N MET A 1 38.34 -31.65 -47.42
CA MET A 1 39.20 -31.37 -46.23
C MET A 1 39.13 -29.94 -45.68
N TYR A 2 38.30 -29.05 -46.21
CA TYR A 2 38.17 -27.64 -45.79
C TYR A 2 37.17 -27.39 -44.65
N CYS A 3 36.20 -28.29 -44.43
CA CYS A 3 35.14 -28.07 -43.46
C CYS A 3 35.58 -28.27 -41.98
N GLY A 4 36.63 -29.04 -41.72
CA GLY A 4 37.11 -29.32 -40.36
C GLY A 4 37.94 -28.18 -39.72
N ALA A 5 38.62 -27.38 -40.54
CA ALA A 5 39.44 -26.29 -40.04
C ALA A 5 38.60 -25.07 -39.59
N GLU A 6 37.48 -24.79 -40.22
CA GLU A 6 36.55 -23.72 -39.84
C GLU A 6 35.84 -24.00 -38.50
N TRP A 7 35.46 -25.24 -38.24
CA TRP A 7 34.85 -25.67 -36.99
C TRP A 7 35.83 -25.62 -35.79
N THR A 8 37.11 -25.99 -36.00
CA THR A 8 38.16 -25.93 -34.98
C THR A 8 38.51 -24.49 -34.65
N MET A 9 38.57 -23.59 -35.62
CA MET A 9 38.80 -22.13 -35.38
C MET A 9 37.62 -21.51 -34.64
N SER A 10 36.39 -21.89 -34.95
CA SER A 10 35.17 -21.45 -34.24
C SER A 10 35.16 -21.93 -32.79
N LEU A 11 35.52 -23.18 -32.53
CA LEU A 11 35.57 -23.74 -31.16
C LEU A 11 36.66 -23.09 -30.29
N LEU A 12 37.86 -22.86 -30.84
CA LEU A 12 38.95 -22.16 -30.15
C LEU A 12 38.56 -20.73 -29.77
N ARG A 13 37.83 -20.05 -30.65
CA ARG A 13 37.33 -18.71 -30.36
C ARG A 13 36.29 -18.72 -29.23
N CYS A 14 35.35 -19.64 -29.25
CA CYS A 14 34.36 -19.81 -28.17
C CYS A 14 35.06 -20.16 -26.83
N GLN A 15 36.13 -20.95 -26.90
CA GLN A 15 36.89 -21.29 -25.69
C GLN A 15 37.61 -20.08 -25.12
N ALA A 16 38.22 -19.25 -25.94
CA ALA A 16 38.86 -18.00 -25.50
C ALA A 16 37.86 -16.99 -24.92
N GLU A 17 36.71 -16.84 -25.58
CA GLU A 17 35.59 -16.02 -25.07
C GLU A 17 35.06 -16.54 -23.72
N TRP A 18 35.00 -17.86 -23.55
CA TRP A 18 34.60 -18.47 -22.27
C TRP A 18 35.61 -18.22 -21.15
N GLU A 19 36.91 -18.31 -21.43
CA GLU A 19 37.96 -18.03 -20.44
C GLU A 19 37.95 -16.55 -20.00
N GLU A 20 37.70 -15.63 -20.93
CA GLU A 20 37.51 -14.21 -20.62
C GLU A 20 36.29 -14.00 -19.74
N LEU A 21 35.14 -14.59 -20.13
CA LEU A 21 33.89 -14.54 -19.35
C LEU A 21 34.05 -15.13 -17.94
N ASP A 22 34.82 -16.22 -17.78
CA ASP A 22 35.08 -16.83 -16.47
C ASP A 22 35.92 -15.91 -15.55
N LYS A 23 36.85 -15.16 -16.14
CA LYS A 23 37.61 -14.12 -15.38
C LYS A 23 36.68 -12.98 -14.92
N GLU A 24 35.84 -12.48 -15.81
CA GLU A 24 34.85 -11.44 -15.47
C GLU A 24 33.87 -11.95 -14.42
N PHE A 25 33.44 -13.19 -14.54
CA PHE A 25 32.54 -13.81 -13.54
C PHE A 25 33.17 -13.92 -12.17
N LYS A 26 34.44 -14.29 -12.08
CA LYS A 26 35.19 -14.33 -10.79
C LYS A 26 35.31 -12.92 -10.18
N GLN A 27 35.60 -11.89 -10.99
CA GLN A 27 35.64 -10.51 -10.51
C GLN A 27 34.26 -10.05 -10.01
N LEU A 28 33.20 -10.44 -10.73
CA LEU A 28 31.81 -10.15 -10.32
C LEU A 28 31.48 -10.83 -8.99
N GLN A 29 31.89 -12.09 -8.79
CA GLN A 29 31.68 -12.81 -7.53
C GLN A 29 32.38 -12.12 -6.35
N GLU A 30 33.64 -11.68 -6.51
CA GLU A 30 34.33 -10.93 -5.45
C GLU A 30 33.66 -9.59 -5.18
N THR A 31 33.28 -8.86 -6.21
CA THR A 31 32.53 -7.60 -6.06
C THR A 31 31.22 -7.82 -5.31
N HIS A 32 30.49 -8.88 -5.65
CA HIS A 32 29.25 -9.25 -4.97
C HIS A 32 29.47 -9.63 -3.50
N LYS A 33 30.56 -10.31 -3.19
CA LYS A 33 30.94 -10.64 -1.80
C LYS A 33 31.20 -9.38 -0.97
N VAL A 34 31.96 -8.43 -1.52
CA VAL A 34 32.21 -7.12 -0.88
C VAL A 34 30.89 -6.35 -0.72
N TYR A 35 30.02 -6.37 -1.72
CA TYR A 35 28.69 -5.76 -1.63
C TYR A 35 27.87 -6.32 -0.48
N ARG A 36 27.80 -7.65 -0.33
CA ARG A 36 27.09 -8.29 0.78
C ARG A 36 27.66 -7.90 2.14
N GLN A 37 28.98 -7.90 2.27
CA GLN A 37 29.65 -7.49 3.51
C GLN A 37 29.30 -6.03 3.87
N LYS A 38 29.34 -5.11 2.89
CA LYS A 38 28.96 -3.72 3.11
C LYS A 38 27.50 -3.54 3.48
N LEU A 39 26.62 -4.39 2.98
CA LEU A 39 25.20 -4.40 3.34
C LEU A 39 24.98 -4.82 4.81
N ASP A 40 25.72 -5.82 5.27
CA ASP A 40 25.67 -6.29 6.66
C ASP A 40 26.26 -5.24 7.62
N GLU A 41 27.38 -4.62 7.26
CA GLU A 41 27.97 -3.49 7.99
C GLU A 41 27.00 -2.32 8.10
N LEU A 42 26.32 -1.95 7.00
CA LEU A 42 25.32 -0.89 6.99
C LEU A 42 24.15 -1.22 7.91
N SER A 43 23.66 -2.45 7.88
CA SER A 43 22.54 -2.89 8.74
C SER A 43 22.91 -2.79 10.23
N SER A 44 24.12 -3.20 10.60
CA SER A 44 24.62 -3.09 11.97
C SER A 44 24.75 -1.65 12.44
N LEU A 45 25.30 -0.77 11.60
CA LEU A 45 25.40 0.67 11.88
C LEU A 45 24.03 1.34 12.04
N GLN A 46 23.05 0.96 11.24
CA GLN A 46 21.67 1.45 11.35
C GLN A 46 21.04 1.10 12.71
N ILE A 47 21.25 -0.14 13.18
CA ILE A 47 20.75 -0.59 14.49
C ILE A 47 21.43 0.19 15.63
N ILE A 48 22.76 0.34 15.58
CA ILE A 48 23.53 1.07 16.59
C ILE A 48 23.09 2.53 16.65
N CYS A 49 22.97 3.18 15.49
CA CYS A 49 22.57 4.58 15.40
C CYS A 49 21.13 4.78 15.92
N SER A 50 20.19 3.93 15.53
CA SER A 50 18.79 3.97 15.98
C SER A 50 18.66 3.81 17.49
N ASN A 51 19.41 2.85 18.07
CA ASN A 51 19.41 2.62 19.51
C ASN A 51 20.02 3.80 20.27
N SER A 52 21.11 4.38 19.76
CA SER A 52 21.79 5.54 20.36
C SER A 52 20.87 6.77 20.35
N ILE A 53 20.21 7.07 19.23
CA ILE A 53 19.24 8.16 19.13
C ILE A 53 18.09 7.96 20.13
N SER A 54 17.53 6.74 20.18
CA SER A 54 16.43 6.42 21.08
C SER A 54 16.82 6.61 22.55
N LYS A 55 18.02 6.18 22.93
CA LYS A 55 18.58 6.36 24.28
C LYS A 55 18.76 7.86 24.62
N GLN A 56 19.33 8.63 23.70
CA GLN A 56 19.52 10.06 23.90
C GLN A 56 18.19 10.83 23.97
N LYS A 57 17.21 10.49 23.13
CA LYS A 57 15.87 11.10 23.18
C LYS A 57 15.19 10.89 24.54
N ARG A 58 15.30 9.69 25.14
CA ARG A 58 14.79 9.42 26.50
C ARG A 58 15.46 10.33 27.52
N ARG A 59 16.80 10.37 27.52
CA ARG A 59 17.56 11.23 28.47
C ARG A 59 17.20 12.71 28.32
N ILE A 60 17.06 13.21 27.08
CA ILE A 60 16.64 14.61 26.84
C ILE A 60 15.21 14.87 27.33
N LYS A 61 14.30 13.89 27.18
CA LYS A 61 12.94 14.00 27.68
C LYS A 61 12.95 14.11 29.25
N ASP A 62 13.74 13.30 29.92
CA ASP A 62 13.87 13.29 31.34
C ASP A 62 14.50 14.61 31.84
N LEU A 63 15.56 15.09 31.17
CA LEU A 63 16.17 16.38 31.44
C LEU A 63 15.18 17.53 31.26
N ALA A 64 14.40 17.55 30.16
CA ALA A 64 13.38 18.57 29.94
C ALA A 64 12.28 18.55 31.01
N CYS A 65 11.93 17.38 31.54
CA CYS A 65 10.97 17.24 32.62
C CYS A 65 11.53 17.84 33.91
N ASN A 66 12.79 17.55 34.25
CA ASN A 66 13.48 18.09 35.42
C ASN A 66 13.63 19.62 35.34
N LEU A 67 14.05 20.15 34.17
CA LEU A 67 14.16 21.60 33.97
C LEU A 67 12.81 22.32 34.15
N ARG A 68 11.69 21.71 33.74
CA ARG A 68 10.35 22.26 33.98
C ARG A 68 10.03 22.36 35.48
N ARG A 69 10.44 21.37 36.28
CA ARG A 69 10.24 21.37 37.73
C ARG A 69 11.07 22.47 38.42
N TYR A 70 12.34 22.60 38.04
CA TYR A 70 13.25 23.64 38.57
C TYR A 70 12.84 25.06 38.19
N LYS A 71 12.19 25.26 37.04
CA LYS A 71 11.78 26.60 36.57
C LYS A 71 10.87 27.34 37.55
N HIS A 72 10.12 26.65 38.40
CA HIS A 72 9.22 27.25 39.36
C HIS A 72 9.95 27.79 40.61
N SER A 73 11.19 27.36 40.88
CA SER A 73 11.98 27.77 42.04
C SER A 73 13.28 28.52 41.68
N ALA A 74 13.48 28.80 40.38
CA ALA A 74 14.72 29.34 39.84
C ALA A 74 14.82 30.85 40.01
N ASN A 75 16.00 31.33 40.37
CA ASN A 75 16.38 32.75 40.38
C ASN A 75 16.57 33.29 38.95
N VAL A 76 16.74 34.60 38.75
CA VAL A 76 16.85 35.25 37.43
C VAL A 76 18.01 34.70 36.61
N GLU A 77 19.18 34.50 37.21
CA GLU A 77 20.38 33.93 36.54
C GLU A 77 20.17 32.48 36.14
N GLU A 78 19.52 31.69 36.99
CA GLU A 78 19.16 30.29 36.70
C GLU A 78 18.12 30.18 35.59
N ALA A 79 17.20 31.15 35.49
CA ALA A 79 16.19 31.19 34.41
C ALA A 79 16.81 31.38 33.06
N GLU A 80 17.86 32.18 32.91
CA GLU A 80 18.61 32.33 31.64
C GLU A 80 19.29 31.03 31.23
N VAL A 81 19.92 30.33 32.17
CA VAL A 81 20.56 29.03 31.92
C VAL A 81 19.50 27.98 31.50
N ILE A 82 18.36 27.94 32.15
CA ILE A 82 17.26 27.05 31.81
C ILE A 82 16.74 27.35 30.41
N GLN A 83 16.66 28.63 30.04
CA GLN A 83 16.24 29.03 28.70
C GLN A 83 17.23 28.58 27.60
N LYS A 84 18.53 28.72 27.87
CA LYS A 84 19.60 28.21 26.99
C LYS A 84 19.45 26.70 26.77
N PHE A 85 19.33 25.91 27.83
CA PHE A 85 19.14 24.47 27.75
C PHE A 85 17.88 24.09 26.96
N ASN A 86 16.77 24.81 27.13
CA ASN A 86 15.57 24.57 26.36
C ASN A 86 15.77 24.82 24.84
N ASN A 87 16.57 25.81 24.47
CA ASN A 87 16.91 26.08 23.10
C ASN A 87 17.82 24.96 22.51
N ASP A 88 18.85 24.57 23.29
CA ASP A 88 19.72 23.45 22.90
C ASP A 88 18.94 22.13 22.75
N ILE A 89 17.98 21.89 23.63
CA ILE A 89 17.07 20.72 23.50
C ILE A 89 16.22 20.78 22.22
N LYS A 90 15.73 21.95 21.84
CA LYS A 90 14.96 22.12 20.58
C LYS A 90 15.84 21.85 19.36
N GLU A 91 17.04 22.41 19.36
CA GLU A 91 18.00 22.21 18.28
C GLU A 91 18.38 20.72 18.12
N ARG A 92 18.73 20.04 19.23
CA ARG A 92 19.05 18.62 19.20
C ARG A 92 17.87 17.76 18.70
N ARG A 93 16.62 18.14 19.02
CA ARG A 93 15.44 17.44 18.47
C ARG A 93 15.35 17.55 16.95
N ASN A 94 15.69 18.73 16.39
CA ASN A 94 15.71 18.93 14.94
C ASN A 94 16.80 18.07 14.30
N VAL A 95 18.01 18.06 14.89
CA VAL A 95 19.11 17.21 14.42
C VAL A 95 18.74 15.72 14.47
N PHE A 96 18.08 15.24 15.53
CA PHE A 96 17.60 13.85 15.58
C PHE A 96 16.56 13.55 14.51
N PHE A 97 15.67 14.50 14.21
CA PHE A 97 14.69 14.33 13.15
C PHE A 97 15.37 14.16 11.78
N GLU A 98 16.43 14.93 11.52
CA GLU A 98 17.25 14.80 10.31
C GLU A 98 18.00 13.47 10.26
N MET A 99 18.64 13.06 11.37
CA MET A 99 19.31 11.76 11.46
C MET A 99 18.34 10.59 11.23
N GLU A 100 17.16 10.62 11.83
CA GLU A 100 16.13 9.58 11.66
C GLU A 100 15.57 9.51 10.23
N ALA A 101 15.69 10.57 9.44
CA ALA A 101 15.27 10.56 8.04
C ALA A 101 16.08 9.58 7.18
N PHE A 102 17.30 9.24 7.61
CA PHE A 102 18.20 8.28 6.95
C PHE A 102 18.19 6.89 7.58
N LEU A 103 17.39 6.66 8.61
CA LEU A 103 17.29 5.38 9.28
C LEU A 103 16.01 4.64 8.89
N PRO A 104 16.04 3.29 8.86
CA PRO A 104 14.84 2.51 8.62
C PRO A 104 13.81 2.75 9.72
N LYS A 105 12.58 3.07 9.31
CA LYS A 105 11.46 3.29 10.22
C LYS A 105 10.68 1.99 10.42
N LYS A 106 10.14 1.79 11.62
CA LYS A 106 9.21 0.70 11.87
C LYS A 106 7.93 0.91 11.04
N ASN A 107 7.45 -0.16 10.44
CA ASN A 107 6.20 -0.14 9.69
C ASN A 107 5.02 0.28 10.59
N GLY A 108 4.05 1.00 10.02
CA GLY A 108 2.77 1.26 10.69
C GLY A 108 1.97 -0.03 10.88
N LEU A 109 0.92 0.01 11.72
CA LEU A 109 0.08 -1.15 12.02
C LEU A 109 -0.45 -1.84 10.75
N TYR A 110 -0.93 -1.07 9.78
CA TYR A 110 -1.47 -1.59 8.53
C TYR A 110 -0.41 -2.32 7.69
N LEU A 111 0.76 -1.71 7.49
CA LEU A 111 1.86 -2.35 6.75
C LEU A 111 2.39 -3.60 7.45
N ASN A 112 2.44 -3.57 8.79
CA ASN A 112 2.88 -4.72 9.56
C ASN A 112 1.88 -5.89 9.48
N LEU A 113 0.58 -5.57 9.39
CA LEU A 113 -0.48 -6.58 9.22
C LEU A 113 -0.45 -7.21 7.82
N VAL A 114 -0.24 -6.40 6.76
CA VAL A 114 -0.35 -6.83 5.36
C VAL A 114 0.96 -7.42 4.83
N LEU A 115 2.09 -6.76 5.11
CA LEU A 115 3.42 -7.15 4.60
C LEU A 115 4.28 -7.86 5.65
N GLY A 116 3.84 -7.89 6.92
CA GLY A 116 4.65 -8.39 8.01
C GLY A 116 5.82 -7.45 8.35
N ASN A 117 6.90 -8.01 8.86
CA ASN A 117 8.06 -7.24 9.34
C ASN A 117 9.09 -6.94 8.22
N VAL A 118 8.60 -6.59 7.02
CA VAL A 118 9.44 -6.25 5.87
C VAL A 118 9.87 -4.79 5.94
N ASN A 119 11.15 -4.51 5.75
CA ASN A 119 11.68 -3.15 5.70
C ASN A 119 11.30 -2.49 4.37
N VAL A 120 10.40 -1.51 4.40
CA VAL A 120 9.93 -0.74 3.24
C VAL A 120 10.57 0.66 3.14
N THR A 121 11.60 0.94 3.93
CA THR A 121 12.23 2.26 3.99
C THR A 121 13.16 2.47 2.80
N LEU A 122 12.90 3.49 2.00
CA LEU A 122 13.75 3.95 0.91
C LEU A 122 14.73 5.00 1.44
N LEU A 123 16.01 4.71 1.45
CA LEU A 123 17.04 5.57 2.07
C LEU A 123 17.42 6.75 1.18
N SER A 124 17.58 6.53 -0.13
CA SER A 124 18.00 7.59 -1.04
C SER A 124 16.83 8.46 -1.52
N LYS A 125 17.08 9.76 -1.73
CA LYS A 125 16.10 10.68 -2.33
C LYS A 125 15.67 10.19 -3.71
N GLN A 126 16.62 9.73 -4.52
CA GLN A 126 16.38 9.23 -5.87
C GLN A 126 15.45 8.00 -5.87
N ALA A 127 15.67 7.03 -4.95
CA ALA A 127 14.79 5.88 -4.81
C ALA A 127 13.35 6.28 -4.39
N LYS A 128 13.20 7.29 -3.52
CA LYS A 128 11.88 7.83 -3.15
C LYS A 128 11.15 8.47 -4.34
N PHE A 129 11.87 9.23 -5.18
CA PHE A 129 11.30 9.81 -6.39
C PHE A 129 10.94 8.74 -7.42
N ALA A 130 11.82 7.76 -7.65
CA ALA A 130 11.58 6.66 -8.58
C ALA A 130 10.34 5.84 -8.16
N TYR A 131 10.22 5.50 -6.88
CA TYR A 131 9.06 4.77 -6.36
C TYR A 131 7.74 5.55 -6.51
N LYS A 132 7.80 6.88 -6.31
CA LYS A 132 6.61 7.73 -6.50
C LYS A 132 6.24 7.85 -7.97
N ASP A 133 7.19 7.98 -8.87
CA ASP A 133 6.96 7.99 -10.32
C ASP A 133 6.36 6.67 -10.81
N GLU A 134 6.88 5.56 -10.33
CA GLU A 134 6.34 4.22 -10.60
C GLU A 134 4.91 4.05 -10.06
N TYR A 135 4.62 4.59 -8.87
CA TYR A 135 3.28 4.60 -8.31
C TYR A 135 2.29 5.39 -9.19
N GLU A 136 2.67 6.57 -9.68
CA GLU A 136 1.80 7.38 -10.55
C GLU A 136 1.57 6.69 -11.91
N LYS A 137 2.60 6.10 -12.51
CA LYS A 137 2.48 5.32 -13.74
C LYS A 137 1.57 4.11 -13.56
N PHE A 138 1.76 3.33 -12.49
CA PHE A 138 0.90 2.21 -12.14
C PHE A 138 -0.57 2.64 -12.06
N LYS A 139 -0.83 3.75 -11.37
CA LYS A 139 -2.16 4.31 -11.21
C LYS A 139 -2.79 4.68 -12.56
N LEU A 140 -2.01 5.31 -13.45
CA LEU A 140 -2.46 5.67 -14.78
C LEU A 140 -2.85 4.44 -15.62
N TYR A 141 -1.95 3.44 -15.71
CA TYR A 141 -2.20 2.23 -16.52
C TYR A 141 -3.45 1.49 -16.05
N LEU A 142 -3.60 1.31 -14.75
CA LEU A 142 -4.78 0.64 -14.22
C LEU A 142 -6.05 1.47 -14.37
N THR A 143 -5.97 2.80 -14.28
CA THR A 143 -7.11 3.68 -14.55
C THR A 143 -7.63 3.51 -15.97
N ILE A 144 -6.75 3.36 -16.96
CA ILE A 144 -7.15 3.10 -18.36
C ILE A 144 -7.87 1.75 -18.46
N ILE A 145 -7.30 0.70 -17.87
CA ILE A 145 -7.91 -0.64 -17.89
C ILE A 145 -9.27 -0.64 -17.20
N LEU A 146 -9.37 0.01 -16.04
CA LEU A 146 -10.62 0.11 -15.28
C LEU A 146 -11.67 0.96 -16.02
N LEU A 147 -11.27 2.02 -16.70
CA LEU A 147 -12.18 2.83 -17.52
C LEU A 147 -12.77 2.00 -18.67
N LEU A 148 -11.92 1.27 -19.40
CA LEU A 148 -12.37 0.38 -20.46
C LEU A 148 -13.27 -0.75 -19.92
N GLY A 149 -12.93 -1.31 -18.76
CA GLY A 149 -13.75 -2.28 -18.04
C GLY A 149 -15.13 -1.73 -17.65
N ALA A 150 -15.18 -0.54 -17.07
CA ALA A 150 -16.43 0.14 -16.70
C ALA A 150 -17.33 0.43 -17.92
N ILE A 151 -16.72 0.90 -19.02
CA ILE A 151 -17.43 1.13 -20.29
C ILE A 151 -17.96 -0.20 -20.82
N SER A 152 -17.17 -1.27 -20.81
CA SER A 152 -17.61 -2.61 -21.23
C SER A 152 -18.79 -3.11 -20.38
N CYS A 153 -18.76 -2.92 -19.06
CA CYS A 153 -19.89 -3.24 -18.16
C CYS A 153 -21.14 -2.42 -18.46
N MET A 154 -20.99 -1.19 -18.97
CA MET A 154 -22.12 -0.34 -19.33
C MET A 154 -22.89 -0.88 -20.52
N PHE A 155 -22.17 -1.39 -21.55
CA PHE A 155 -22.75 -1.91 -22.79
C PHE A 155 -23.11 -3.40 -22.71
N LEU A 156 -22.36 -4.18 -21.95
CA LEU A 156 -22.52 -5.62 -21.82
C LEU A 156 -23.20 -5.93 -20.47
N LEU A 157 -24.47 -6.33 -20.53
CA LEU A 157 -25.24 -6.75 -19.33
C LEU A 157 -24.88 -8.20 -18.94
N ASN A 158 -23.59 -8.47 -18.77
CA ASN A 158 -23.11 -9.80 -18.41
C ASN A 158 -22.51 -9.81 -17.01
N ARG A 159 -23.05 -10.69 -16.16
CA ARG A 159 -22.63 -10.83 -14.77
C ARG A 159 -21.13 -11.18 -14.60
N VAL A 160 -20.60 -12.01 -15.47
CA VAL A 160 -19.19 -12.44 -15.41
C VAL A 160 -18.25 -11.25 -15.61
N ILE A 161 -18.59 -10.35 -16.53
CA ILE A 161 -17.81 -9.13 -16.79
C ILE A 161 -17.85 -8.21 -15.58
N ASP A 162 -19.02 -8.07 -14.95
CA ASP A 162 -19.16 -7.29 -13.72
C ASP A 162 -18.31 -7.87 -12.58
N GLU A 163 -18.28 -9.19 -12.42
CA GLU A 163 -17.47 -9.85 -11.38
C GLU A 163 -15.97 -9.64 -11.62
N ILE A 164 -15.50 -9.80 -12.87
CA ILE A 164 -14.11 -9.53 -13.24
C ILE A 164 -13.76 -8.06 -12.97
N PHE A 165 -14.62 -7.13 -13.37
CA PHE A 165 -14.42 -5.70 -13.14
C PHE A 165 -14.35 -5.36 -11.65
N ASN A 166 -15.29 -5.86 -10.84
CA ASN A 166 -15.30 -5.62 -9.40
C ASN A 166 -14.09 -6.25 -8.70
N PHE A 167 -13.66 -7.45 -9.13
CA PHE A 167 -12.43 -8.05 -8.63
C PHE A 167 -11.20 -7.19 -8.93
N LEU A 168 -11.07 -6.67 -10.16
CA LEU A 168 -10.00 -5.76 -10.53
C LEU A 168 -10.03 -4.46 -9.71
N LEU A 169 -11.22 -3.92 -9.42
CA LEU A 169 -11.37 -2.76 -8.54
C LEU A 169 -10.87 -3.04 -7.12
N VAL A 170 -11.28 -4.16 -6.51
CA VAL A 170 -10.83 -4.55 -5.17
C VAL A 170 -9.31 -4.68 -5.15
N TRP A 171 -8.74 -5.42 -6.11
CA TRP A 171 -7.29 -5.60 -6.22
C TRP A 171 -6.56 -4.26 -6.39
N TYR A 172 -7.08 -3.38 -7.24
CA TYR A 172 -6.51 -2.05 -7.49
C TYR A 172 -6.48 -1.20 -6.22
N TYR A 173 -7.61 -1.06 -5.53
CA TYR A 173 -7.67 -0.24 -4.32
C TYR A 173 -6.86 -0.83 -3.17
N CYS A 174 -6.85 -2.14 -2.99
CA CYS A 174 -5.96 -2.80 -2.02
C CYS A 174 -4.48 -2.50 -2.32
N THR A 175 -4.08 -2.60 -3.58
CA THR A 175 -2.70 -2.30 -3.98
C THR A 175 -2.36 -0.82 -3.77
N LEU A 176 -3.29 0.11 -4.05
CA LEU A 176 -3.11 1.53 -3.79
C LEU A 176 -2.89 1.81 -2.30
N THR A 177 -3.71 1.25 -1.42
CA THR A 177 -3.59 1.47 0.03
C THR A 177 -2.24 0.99 0.57
N ILE A 178 -1.72 -0.13 0.06
CA ILE A 178 -0.38 -0.63 0.42
C ILE A 178 0.70 0.33 -0.08
N ARG A 179 0.68 0.70 -1.37
CA ARG A 179 1.68 1.60 -1.96
C ARG A 179 1.66 2.99 -1.31
N GLU A 180 0.50 3.54 -1.00
CA GLU A 180 0.36 4.81 -0.28
C GLU A 180 0.88 4.73 1.15
N SER A 181 0.63 3.62 1.84
CA SER A 181 1.17 3.40 3.19
C SER A 181 2.70 3.30 3.17
N VAL A 182 3.28 2.70 2.14
CA VAL A 182 4.75 2.70 1.92
C VAL A 182 5.26 4.12 1.66
N LEU A 183 4.57 4.91 0.82
CA LEU A 183 4.92 6.31 0.56
C LEU A 183 4.87 7.16 1.84
N ILE A 184 3.82 7.01 2.67
CA ILE A 184 3.68 7.72 3.96
C ILE A 184 4.82 7.35 4.90
N SER A 185 5.17 6.07 5.00
CA SER A 185 6.31 5.61 5.82
C SER A 185 7.64 6.22 5.37
N ASN A 186 7.77 6.51 4.08
CA ASN A 186 8.93 7.17 3.49
C ASN A 186 8.89 8.70 3.49
N GLY A 187 7.91 9.29 4.19
CA GLY A 187 7.83 10.73 4.44
C GLY A 187 6.95 11.52 3.46
N SER A 188 6.17 10.85 2.61
CA SER A 188 5.17 11.53 1.78
C SER A 188 4.03 12.09 2.62
N ARG A 189 3.64 13.34 2.34
CA ARG A 189 2.54 14.02 3.07
C ARG A 189 1.18 13.76 2.39
N ILE A 190 0.77 12.49 2.36
CA ILE A 190 -0.55 12.11 1.86
C ILE A 190 -1.59 12.40 2.93
N LYS A 191 -2.68 13.07 2.56
CA LYS A 191 -3.76 13.42 3.49
C LYS A 191 -4.56 12.18 3.89
N GLY A 192 -4.90 12.04 5.17
CA GLY A 192 -5.61 10.87 5.70
C GLY A 192 -6.99 10.65 5.05
N TRP A 193 -7.73 11.73 4.73
CA TRP A 193 -9.01 11.63 4.04
C TRP A 193 -8.90 11.00 2.64
N TRP A 194 -7.76 11.18 1.96
CA TRP A 194 -7.46 10.56 0.69
C TRP A 194 -7.29 9.04 0.82
N VAL A 195 -6.56 8.60 1.80
CA VAL A 195 -6.39 7.16 2.08
C VAL A 195 -7.71 6.52 2.49
N SER A 196 -8.52 7.23 3.29
CA SER A 196 -9.87 6.78 3.68
C SER A 196 -10.78 6.54 2.48
N HIS A 197 -10.69 7.37 1.44
CA HIS A 197 -11.41 7.16 0.18
C HIS A 197 -11.12 5.79 -0.44
N HIS A 198 -9.88 5.36 -0.47
CA HIS A 198 -9.50 4.06 -1.03
C HIS A 198 -10.03 2.89 -0.20
N TYR A 199 -10.05 3.00 1.13
CA TYR A 199 -10.66 1.97 1.99
C TYR A 199 -12.17 1.84 1.75
N VAL A 200 -12.88 2.96 1.64
CA VAL A 200 -14.33 2.95 1.34
C VAL A 200 -14.58 2.39 -0.06
N SER A 201 -13.75 2.75 -1.05
CA SER A 201 -13.84 2.19 -2.41
C SER A 201 -13.58 0.69 -2.44
N THR A 202 -12.60 0.20 -1.67
CA THR A 202 -12.34 -1.24 -1.52
C THR A 202 -13.56 -1.95 -0.95
N PHE A 203 -14.17 -1.39 0.10
CA PHE A 203 -15.36 -1.97 0.73
C PHE A 203 -16.54 -2.03 -0.25
N LEU A 204 -16.86 -0.91 -0.92
CA LEU A 204 -17.94 -0.85 -1.90
C LEU A 204 -17.75 -1.85 -3.04
N SER A 205 -16.54 -1.92 -3.60
CA SER A 205 -16.22 -2.88 -4.67
C SER A 205 -16.31 -4.33 -4.18
N GLY A 206 -15.90 -4.60 -2.95
CA GLY A 206 -16.03 -5.90 -2.30
C GLY A 206 -17.49 -6.32 -2.11
N VAL A 207 -18.35 -5.40 -1.69
CA VAL A 207 -19.80 -5.64 -1.59
C VAL A 207 -20.39 -5.96 -2.96
N MET A 208 -20.03 -5.19 -4.00
CA MET A 208 -20.51 -5.45 -5.36
C MET A 208 -20.03 -6.80 -5.91
N LEU A 209 -18.81 -7.22 -5.57
CA LEU A 209 -18.26 -8.52 -5.98
C LEU A 209 -19.01 -9.69 -5.32
N THR A 210 -19.39 -9.55 -4.05
CA THR A 210 -20.03 -10.62 -3.27
C THR A 210 -21.55 -10.59 -3.30
N TRP A 211 -22.15 -9.53 -3.85
CA TRP A 211 -23.60 -9.38 -3.90
C TRP A 211 -24.21 -10.35 -4.93
N PRO A 212 -25.19 -11.17 -4.51
CA PRO A 212 -25.88 -12.07 -5.43
C PRO A 212 -26.65 -11.28 -6.49
N ASN A 213 -26.77 -11.87 -7.69
CA ASN A 213 -27.53 -11.27 -8.78
C ASN A 213 -29.03 -11.25 -8.45
N GLY A 214 -29.60 -10.06 -8.40
CA GLY A 214 -31.01 -9.86 -8.07
C GLY A 214 -31.47 -8.45 -8.42
N LEU A 215 -32.71 -8.13 -8.08
CA LEU A 215 -33.32 -6.84 -8.41
C LEU A 215 -32.55 -5.66 -7.78
N MET A 216 -32.14 -5.79 -6.52
CA MET A 216 -31.45 -4.73 -5.79
C MET A 216 -30.04 -4.50 -6.36
N TYR A 217 -29.34 -5.58 -6.72
CA TYR A 217 -28.06 -5.47 -7.42
C TYR A 217 -28.19 -4.67 -8.72
N GLN A 218 -29.17 -4.98 -9.56
CA GLN A 218 -29.37 -4.32 -10.84
C GLN A 218 -29.73 -2.84 -10.68
N MET A 219 -30.50 -2.47 -9.64
CA MET A 219 -30.82 -1.08 -9.35
C MET A 219 -29.56 -0.25 -8.97
N PHE A 220 -28.66 -0.85 -8.19
CA PHE A 220 -27.45 -0.16 -7.76
C PHE A 220 -26.33 -0.19 -8.82
N ARG A 221 -26.29 -1.21 -9.66
CA ARG A 221 -25.25 -1.47 -10.67
C ARG A 221 -24.95 -0.24 -11.55
N SER A 222 -26.00 0.34 -12.13
CA SER A 222 -25.85 1.48 -13.04
C SER A 222 -25.21 2.71 -12.35
N GLN A 223 -25.64 2.99 -11.12
CA GLN A 223 -25.09 4.08 -10.31
C GLN A 223 -23.64 3.84 -9.96
N PHE A 224 -23.28 2.60 -9.60
CA PHE A 224 -21.90 2.22 -9.26
C PHE A 224 -20.95 2.29 -10.47
N ILE A 225 -21.38 1.83 -11.64
CA ILE A 225 -20.59 1.90 -12.89
C ILE A 225 -20.39 3.36 -13.29
N ALA A 226 -21.46 4.20 -13.26
CA ALA A 226 -21.35 5.63 -13.56
C ALA A 226 -20.35 6.33 -12.62
N PHE A 227 -20.39 6.02 -11.32
CA PHE A 227 -19.42 6.52 -10.36
C PHE A 227 -17.99 6.06 -10.71
N SER A 228 -17.79 4.80 -11.11
CA SER A 228 -16.48 4.26 -11.48
C SER A 228 -15.89 4.94 -12.71
N ILE A 229 -16.73 5.27 -13.71
CA ILE A 229 -16.32 6.06 -14.88
C ILE A 229 -15.89 7.46 -14.46
N TYR A 230 -16.73 8.14 -13.66
CA TYR A 230 -16.40 9.47 -13.14
C TYR A 230 -15.08 9.47 -12.37
N GLN A 231 -14.90 8.51 -11.47
CA GLN A 231 -13.68 8.38 -10.68
C GLN A 231 -12.44 8.15 -11.55
N SER A 232 -12.56 7.35 -12.61
CA SER A 232 -11.48 7.16 -13.57
C SER A 232 -11.11 8.46 -14.29
N CYS A 233 -12.10 9.27 -14.71
CA CYS A 233 -11.84 10.57 -15.31
C CYS A 233 -11.13 11.53 -14.35
N VAL A 234 -11.54 11.57 -13.09
CA VAL A 234 -10.88 12.39 -12.06
C VAL A 234 -9.45 11.94 -11.81
N GLN A 235 -9.18 10.61 -11.86
CA GLN A 235 -7.83 10.09 -11.71
C GLN A 235 -6.89 10.49 -12.85
N PHE A 236 -7.38 10.68 -14.09
CA PHE A 236 -6.58 11.27 -15.17
C PHE A 236 -6.16 12.70 -14.83
N LEU A 237 -7.10 13.55 -14.38
CA LEU A 237 -6.78 14.91 -13.97
C LEU A 237 -5.75 14.95 -12.85
N GLN A 238 -5.88 14.05 -11.88
CA GLN A 238 -4.91 13.89 -10.79
C GLN A 238 -3.53 13.47 -11.29
N TYR A 239 -3.45 12.53 -12.24
CA TYR A 239 -2.18 12.09 -12.79
C TYR A 239 -1.41 13.24 -13.41
N TYR A 240 -2.05 14.07 -14.24
CA TYR A 240 -1.42 15.23 -14.84
C TYR A 240 -0.92 16.22 -13.78
N TYR A 241 -1.73 16.48 -12.77
CA TYR A 241 -1.32 17.36 -11.66
C TYR A 241 -0.14 16.80 -10.88
N GLN A 242 -0.19 15.53 -10.47
CA GLN A 242 0.84 14.91 -9.64
C GLN A 242 2.14 14.68 -10.42
N SER A 243 2.06 14.30 -11.67
CA SER A 243 3.21 14.16 -12.56
C SER A 243 3.92 15.51 -12.76
N GLY A 244 3.17 16.60 -12.97
CA GLY A 244 3.72 17.95 -13.04
C GLY A 244 4.38 18.40 -11.74
N CYS A 245 3.79 18.06 -10.58
CA CYS A 245 4.41 18.32 -9.27
C CYS A 245 5.73 17.55 -9.09
N LEU A 246 5.73 16.27 -9.46
CA LEU A 246 6.90 15.41 -9.32
C LEU A 246 8.06 15.88 -10.20
N TYR A 247 7.78 16.22 -11.45
CA TYR A 247 8.77 16.77 -12.38
C TYR A 247 9.43 18.04 -11.83
N ARG A 248 8.63 18.98 -11.32
CA ARG A 248 9.17 20.24 -10.76
C ARG A 248 9.93 20.03 -9.47
N LEU A 249 9.49 19.14 -8.59
CA LEU A 249 10.22 18.77 -7.37
C LEU A 249 11.57 18.15 -7.69
N ARG A 250 11.63 17.32 -8.73
CA ARG A 250 12.87 16.72 -9.20
C ARG A 250 13.81 17.78 -9.75
N ALA A 251 13.32 18.70 -10.59
CA ALA A 251 14.10 19.81 -11.13
C ALA A 251 14.66 20.72 -10.04
N LEU A 252 13.90 21.02 -8.97
CA LEU A 252 14.39 21.78 -7.81
C LEU A 252 15.45 21.05 -6.99
N GLY A 253 15.41 19.71 -6.96
CA GLY A 253 16.37 18.89 -6.22
C GLY A 253 17.67 18.59 -6.96
N GLU A 254 17.69 18.70 -8.29
CA GLU A 254 18.85 18.41 -9.15
C GLU A 254 19.66 19.68 -9.53
N ARG A 255 19.10 20.88 -9.34
CA ARG A 255 19.76 22.15 -9.69
C ARG A 255 20.20 22.92 -8.45
N ASP A 256 21.48 23.22 -8.38
CA ASP A 256 22.07 24.11 -7.37
C ASP A 256 21.79 25.61 -7.63
N HIS A 257 21.22 25.98 -8.78
CA HIS A 257 20.85 27.33 -9.16
C HIS A 257 19.34 27.51 -9.31
N MET A 258 18.82 28.52 -8.62
CA MET A 258 17.42 28.89 -8.42
C MET A 258 16.78 29.55 -9.64
N ASP A 259 16.51 28.81 -10.72
CA ASP A 259 15.66 29.29 -11.81
C ASP A 259 14.16 29.07 -11.55
N LEU A 260 13.81 28.21 -10.61
CA LEU A 260 12.45 28.06 -10.09
C LEU A 260 12.43 28.57 -8.65
N THR A 261 11.83 29.74 -8.44
CA THR A 261 11.61 30.24 -7.09
C THR A 261 10.66 29.29 -6.34
N VAL A 262 10.97 28.98 -5.08
CA VAL A 262 10.11 28.15 -4.20
C VAL A 262 8.68 28.72 -4.17
N GLU A 263 8.52 30.03 -4.21
CA GLU A 263 7.25 30.75 -4.27
C GLU A 263 6.48 30.46 -5.56
N GLY A 264 7.15 30.46 -6.72
CA GLY A 264 6.52 30.14 -8.02
C GLY A 264 6.03 28.68 -8.06
N PHE A 265 6.81 27.74 -7.51
CA PHE A 265 6.38 26.34 -7.37
C PHE A 265 5.16 26.18 -6.45
N GLN A 266 5.17 26.84 -5.30
CA GLN A 266 4.09 26.78 -4.33
C GLN A 266 2.80 27.41 -4.90
N SER A 267 2.88 28.54 -5.59
CA SER A 267 1.75 29.18 -6.26
C SER A 267 1.17 28.29 -7.34
N TRP A 268 2.01 27.63 -8.15
CA TRP A 268 1.53 26.69 -9.17
C TRP A 268 0.82 25.47 -8.56
N MET A 269 1.39 24.89 -7.50
CA MET A 269 0.76 23.78 -6.78
C MET A 269 -0.62 24.18 -6.22
N TRP A 270 -0.73 25.35 -5.62
CA TRP A 270 -2.00 25.86 -5.09
C TRP A 270 -3.06 26.01 -6.16
N ARG A 271 -2.73 26.63 -7.29
CA ARG A 271 -3.67 26.79 -8.41
C ARG A 271 -4.15 25.46 -8.96
N GLY A 272 -3.25 24.53 -9.20
CA GLY A 272 -3.60 23.19 -9.68
C GLY A 272 -4.44 22.39 -8.67
N LEU A 273 -4.12 22.48 -7.39
CA LEU A 273 -4.88 21.83 -6.33
C LEU A 273 -6.28 22.44 -6.20
N THR A 274 -6.39 23.77 -6.22
CA THR A 274 -7.69 24.48 -6.13
C THR A 274 -8.60 24.11 -7.29
N PHE A 275 -8.04 23.95 -8.50
CA PHE A 275 -8.80 23.46 -9.64
C PHE A 275 -9.30 22.02 -9.45
N LEU A 276 -8.48 21.15 -8.89
CA LEU A 276 -8.78 19.73 -8.75
C LEU A 276 -9.74 19.42 -7.57
N LEU A 277 -9.67 20.22 -6.50
CA LEU A 277 -10.43 19.98 -5.26
C LEU A 277 -11.95 19.82 -5.46
N PRO A 278 -12.66 20.64 -6.25
CA PRO A 278 -14.10 20.49 -6.47
C PRO A 278 -14.46 19.11 -7.02
N PHE A 279 -13.70 18.62 -7.99
CA PHE A 279 -13.92 17.29 -8.57
C PHE A 279 -13.67 16.17 -7.54
N LEU A 280 -12.65 16.31 -6.72
CA LEU A 280 -12.37 15.35 -5.65
C LEU A 280 -13.49 15.31 -4.60
N PHE A 281 -13.94 16.48 -4.13
CA PHE A 281 -15.02 16.56 -3.16
C PHE A 281 -16.32 16.02 -3.72
N PHE A 282 -16.66 16.34 -4.96
CA PHE A 282 -17.83 15.78 -5.62
C PHE A 282 -17.75 14.24 -5.67
N GLY A 283 -16.60 13.68 -6.01
CA GLY A 283 -16.37 12.22 -5.97
C GLY A 283 -16.58 11.62 -4.57
N HIS A 284 -16.11 12.29 -3.51
CA HIS A 284 -16.33 11.83 -2.14
C HIS A 284 -17.80 11.91 -1.72
N PHE A 285 -18.52 12.97 -2.09
CA PHE A 285 -19.95 13.07 -1.83
C PHE A 285 -20.73 12.00 -2.58
N TRP A 286 -20.37 11.73 -3.83
CA TRP A 286 -21.00 10.64 -4.59
C TRP A 286 -20.69 9.28 -3.99
N GLN A 287 -19.48 9.05 -3.51
CA GLN A 287 -19.12 7.82 -2.79
C GLN A 287 -19.94 7.65 -1.51
N LEU A 288 -20.13 8.72 -0.75
CA LEU A 288 -21.00 8.71 0.42
C LEU A 288 -22.45 8.40 0.04
N TYR A 289 -22.96 9.04 -1.01
CA TYR A 289 -24.29 8.77 -1.55
C TYR A 289 -24.45 7.30 -1.96
N ASN A 290 -23.46 6.71 -2.64
CA ASN A 290 -23.46 5.29 -2.96
C ASN A 290 -23.55 4.42 -1.71
N SER A 291 -22.83 4.76 -0.65
CA SER A 291 -22.87 4.01 0.61
C SER A 291 -24.24 4.08 1.28
N VAL A 292 -24.86 5.26 1.30
CA VAL A 292 -26.21 5.45 1.86
C VAL A 292 -27.26 4.70 1.02
N THR A 293 -27.18 4.79 -0.30
CA THR A 293 -28.08 4.05 -1.22
C THR A 293 -27.96 2.53 -1.01
N LEU A 294 -26.74 2.03 -0.87
CA LEU A 294 -26.45 0.62 -0.61
C LEU A 294 -27.09 0.16 0.69
N PHE A 295 -26.94 0.96 1.76
CA PHE A 295 -27.55 0.67 3.05
C PHE A 295 -29.08 0.67 2.99
N GLY A 296 -29.66 1.64 2.28
CA GLY A 296 -31.10 1.71 2.05
C GLY A 296 -31.63 0.51 1.26
N LEU A 297 -30.94 0.08 0.21
CA LEU A 297 -31.30 -1.10 -0.58
C LEU A 297 -31.19 -2.39 0.23
N ALA A 298 -30.22 -2.51 1.12
CA ALA A 298 -30.07 -3.68 1.99
C ALA A 298 -31.22 -3.82 3.00
N GLN A 299 -31.87 -2.70 3.38
CA GLN A 299 -33.02 -2.69 4.30
C GLN A 299 -34.37 -2.74 3.60
N HIS A 300 -34.40 -2.68 2.27
CA HIS A 300 -35.64 -2.63 1.51
C HIS A 300 -36.43 -3.93 1.65
N GLU A 301 -37.77 -3.85 1.83
CA GLU A 301 -38.66 -5.00 2.06
C GLU A 301 -38.61 -6.04 0.93
N ARG A 302 -38.35 -5.62 -0.30
CA ARG A 302 -38.17 -6.50 -1.48
C ARG A 302 -36.80 -7.14 -1.58
N CYS A 303 -35.87 -6.83 -0.67
CA CYS A 303 -34.51 -7.38 -0.66
C CYS A 303 -34.52 -8.82 -0.13
N LYS A 304 -34.83 -9.77 -1.00
CA LYS A 304 -34.76 -11.20 -0.69
C LYS A 304 -33.39 -11.82 -0.87
N GLU A 305 -32.48 -11.10 -1.50
CA GLU A 305 -31.14 -11.58 -1.87
C GLU A 305 -30.28 -11.93 -0.66
N TRP A 306 -30.45 -11.19 0.45
CA TRP A 306 -29.76 -11.43 1.72
C TRP A 306 -30.57 -12.28 2.70
N GLN A 307 -31.88 -12.34 2.54
CA GLN A 307 -32.78 -13.12 3.43
C GLN A 307 -32.72 -14.62 3.14
N GLY A 308 -32.47 -15.03 1.92
CA GLY A 308 -32.30 -16.43 1.53
C GLY A 308 -31.12 -17.14 2.21
N ARG A 309 -30.13 -16.39 2.74
CA ARG A 309 -29.02 -16.95 3.55
C ARG A 309 -29.35 -17.05 5.04
N LYS A 310 -30.44 -16.48 5.49
CA LYS A 310 -30.95 -16.62 6.89
C LYS A 310 -31.83 -17.83 7.07
N GLN A 311 -31.83 -18.81 6.17
CA GLN A 311 -32.30 -20.11 6.61
C GLN A 311 -31.34 -20.57 7.70
N PRO A 312 -31.80 -20.66 8.97
CA PRO A 312 -31.01 -21.34 9.96
C PRO A 312 -30.70 -22.69 9.37
N ILE A 313 -29.48 -23.16 9.53
CA ILE A 313 -29.13 -24.57 9.42
C ILE A 313 -30.00 -25.21 10.48
N ILE A 314 -31.24 -25.54 10.12
CA ILE A 314 -32.12 -26.40 10.91
C ILE A 314 -31.45 -27.76 10.78
N TRP A 315 -30.52 -28.02 11.66
CA TRP A 315 -30.16 -29.38 12.01
C TRP A 315 -31.45 -29.97 12.56
N LEU A 316 -32.19 -30.64 11.68
CA LEU A 316 -33.34 -31.45 11.98
C LEU A 316 -33.04 -32.33 13.20
N LYS A 317 -33.60 -31.91 14.30
CA LYS A 317 -33.88 -32.81 15.39
C LYS A 317 -35.31 -33.32 15.16
N GLU A 318 -35.43 -34.24 14.23
CA GLU A 318 -36.60 -35.14 14.21
C GLU A 318 -36.14 -36.49 14.74
N PRO A 319 -36.77 -37.04 15.79
CA PRO A 319 -36.47 -38.37 16.23
C PRO A 319 -37.28 -39.35 15.36
N GLY A 320 -36.57 -40.13 14.54
CA GLY A 320 -37.14 -41.38 13.98
C GLY A 320 -37.64 -41.30 12.55
N SER A 321 -36.75 -41.34 11.57
CA SER A 321 -36.90 -42.19 10.39
C SER A 321 -35.56 -42.35 9.68
N VAL A 322 -35.06 -43.55 9.71
CA VAL A 322 -33.93 -44.02 8.89
C VAL A 322 -34.48 -44.25 7.49
N VAL A 323 -34.20 -43.39 6.52
CA VAL A 323 -34.15 -43.75 5.09
C VAL A 323 -33.24 -42.74 4.34
N GLY A 324 -32.19 -43.25 3.72
CA GLY A 324 -31.59 -42.72 2.50
C GLY A 324 -30.75 -41.46 2.65
N GLY A 325 -29.47 -41.62 2.95
CA GLY A 325 -28.48 -40.55 2.85
C GLY A 325 -28.37 -40.04 1.41
N GLN A 326 -28.93 -38.90 1.14
CA GLN A 326 -28.48 -38.03 0.06
C GLN A 326 -27.80 -36.84 0.69
N ILE A 327 -26.47 -36.90 0.66
CA ILE A 327 -25.59 -35.75 0.94
C ILE A 327 -25.81 -34.77 -0.20
N PHE A 328 -26.59 -33.71 0.06
CA PHE A 328 -26.64 -32.56 -0.82
C PHE A 328 -25.33 -31.81 -0.69
N ILE A 329 -24.37 -32.19 -1.52
CA ILE A 329 -23.13 -31.43 -1.69
C ILE A 329 -23.53 -30.14 -2.43
N SER A 330 -23.58 -29.04 -1.68
CA SER A 330 -23.65 -27.70 -2.27
C SER A 330 -22.47 -27.52 -3.20
N THR A 331 -22.75 -27.32 -4.49
CA THR A 331 -21.74 -27.23 -5.57
C THR A 331 -21.08 -25.86 -5.65
N HIS A 332 -21.10 -25.05 -4.60
CA HIS A 332 -20.41 -23.77 -4.56
C HIS A 332 -19.05 -23.91 -3.86
N PRO A 333 -17.92 -23.89 -4.61
CA PRO A 333 -16.58 -24.09 -4.06
C PRO A 333 -16.13 -22.98 -3.07
N TYR A 334 -16.89 -21.90 -2.95
CA TYR A 334 -16.58 -20.78 -2.06
C TYR A 334 -17.03 -21.00 -0.60
N GLU A 335 -18.10 -21.76 -0.35
CA GLU A 335 -18.58 -22.04 1.01
C GLU A 335 -17.66 -22.99 1.77
N GLN A 336 -17.04 -23.94 1.09
CA GLN A 336 -16.13 -24.88 1.75
C GLN A 336 -14.83 -24.24 2.25
N ARG A 337 -14.35 -23.16 1.63
CA ARG A 337 -13.14 -22.46 2.09
C ARG A 337 -13.39 -21.56 3.31
N ILE A 338 -14.57 -20.99 3.44
CA ILE A 338 -14.91 -20.15 4.60
C ILE A 338 -15.18 -21.02 5.84
N LEU A 339 -15.84 -22.17 5.67
CA LEU A 339 -16.06 -23.12 6.76
C LEU A 339 -14.77 -23.77 7.26
N ALA A 340 -13.79 -24.02 6.37
CA ALA A 340 -12.47 -24.53 6.76
C ALA A 340 -11.61 -23.50 7.51
N LEU A 341 -11.88 -22.20 7.34
CA LEU A 341 -11.17 -21.13 8.02
C LEU A 341 -11.79 -20.74 9.38
N THR A 342 -13.04 -21.12 9.63
CA THR A 342 -13.74 -20.81 10.89
C THR A 342 -13.76 -21.97 11.89
N ASP A 343 -13.38 -23.18 11.49
CA ASP A 343 -13.31 -24.33 12.39
C ASP A 343 -11.96 -24.38 13.10
N THR A 344 -11.84 -23.59 14.17
CA THR A 344 -10.67 -23.59 15.07
C THR A 344 -10.51 -24.89 15.87
N SER A 345 -11.47 -25.82 15.78
CA SER A 345 -11.39 -27.12 16.47
C SER A 345 -10.43 -28.10 15.77
N SER A 346 -10.11 -27.88 14.49
CA SER A 346 -9.16 -28.71 13.73
C SER A 346 -7.69 -28.39 14.02
N MET A 347 -7.37 -27.20 14.55
CA MET A 347 -5.99 -26.83 14.89
C MET A 347 -5.41 -27.57 16.12
N SER A 348 -6.27 -28.12 16.98
CA SER A 348 -5.80 -28.85 18.16
C SER A 348 -5.32 -30.29 17.87
N LYS A 349 -5.58 -30.81 16.68
CA LYS A 349 -5.17 -32.17 16.28
C LYS A 349 -3.79 -32.28 15.64
N TRP A 350 -3.20 -31.15 15.21
CA TRP A 350 -1.88 -31.14 14.57
C TRP A 350 -0.69 -30.98 15.53
N SER A 351 -0.95 -30.70 16.81
CA SER A 351 0.14 -30.55 17.81
C SER A 351 0.58 -31.85 18.48
N LYS A 352 0.02 -33.02 18.08
CA LYS A 352 0.32 -34.33 18.73
C LYS A 352 0.98 -35.35 17.83
N VAL A 353 1.62 -34.97 16.75
CA VAL A 353 2.48 -35.88 15.98
C VAL A 353 3.92 -35.43 16.14
N GLN A 354 4.57 -35.85 17.19
CA GLN A 354 6.03 -35.84 17.29
C GLN A 354 6.58 -37.08 16.57
N PRO A 355 7.63 -36.98 15.77
CA PRO A 355 8.31 -38.13 15.22
C PRO A 355 9.23 -38.75 16.29
N HIS A 356 9.04 -40.02 16.56
CA HIS A 356 10.04 -40.86 17.18
C HIS A 356 11.13 -41.21 16.15
N LYS A 357 12.37 -40.97 16.58
CA LYS A 357 13.70 -41.31 16.02
C LYS A 357 14.26 -40.37 14.96
#